data_fc6b465f1326d9f80cac3ce966671449
#
_entry.id   fc6b465f1326d9f80cac3ce966671449
#
_cell.length_a   1.000
_cell.length_b   1.000
_cell.length_c   1.000
_cell.angle_alpha   90.00
_cell.angle_beta   90.00
_cell.angle_gamma   90.00
#
_symmetry.space_group_name_H-M   'P 1'
#
loop_
_entity.id
_entity.type
_entity.pdbx_description
1 polymer ?
#
loop_
_entity_poly.entity_id
_entity_poly.type
_entity_poly.pdbx_seq_one_letter_code
_entity_poly.pdbx_strand_id
1 'polypeptide(L)'
;IIPTEALAKIFTLGVSQDDEQGAINFSTADVQILQSGDEFYNEDDLYWMSRIITWESGNQPVEGQIGVGNVILNRAGDPRFGETIKDVIFQPGQFTPASTGAVYGEPYAISVICAKLAFEGYNTVGDALFFQVGRYWGSGMIETTWLGKIGDHNFFM
;
A
#
# COMPACT_ATOMS: atom_id res chain seq x y z
N ILE A 1 3.94 26.86 10.92
CA ILE A 1 5.35 26.72 10.51
C ILE A 1 5.86 25.42 11.12
N ILE A 2 6.27 24.47 10.27
CA ILE A 2 6.85 23.20 10.74
C ILE A 2 8.33 23.49 11.04
N PRO A 3 8.83 23.13 12.24
CA PRO A 3 10.25 23.28 12.55
C PRO A 3 11.13 22.49 11.57
N THR A 4 12.27 23.07 11.19
CA THR A 4 13.22 22.46 10.23
C THR A 4 13.68 21.07 10.65
N GLU A 5 13.90 20.86 11.96
CA GLU A 5 14.27 19.56 12.54
C GLU A 5 13.17 18.51 12.38
N ALA A 6 11.89 18.94 12.46
CA ALA A 6 10.76 18.03 12.24
C ALA A 6 10.65 17.62 10.77
N LEU A 7 10.92 18.53 9.83
CA LEU A 7 10.99 18.21 8.40
C LEU A 7 12.12 17.23 8.09
N ALA A 8 13.31 17.48 8.64
CA ALA A 8 14.46 16.61 8.47
C ALA A 8 14.17 15.19 8.98
N LYS A 9 13.49 15.06 10.12
CA LYS A 9 13.11 13.78 10.71
C LYS A 9 12.09 13.03 9.84
N ILE A 10 11.11 13.75 9.24
CA ILE A 10 10.11 13.15 8.34
C ILE A 10 10.78 12.59 7.07
N PHE A 11 11.76 13.31 6.53
CA PHE A 11 12.46 12.90 5.31
C PHE A 11 13.77 12.16 5.58
N THR A 12 14.09 11.89 6.84
CA THR A 12 15.35 11.23 7.25
C THR A 12 16.58 11.92 6.64
N LEU A 13 16.63 13.24 6.72
CA LEU A 13 17.71 14.06 6.18
C LEU A 13 18.65 14.55 7.30
N GLY A 14 19.93 14.60 7.03
CA GLY A 14 20.89 15.35 7.83
C GLY A 14 20.64 16.86 7.67
N VAL A 15 20.70 17.60 8.77
CA VAL A 15 20.55 19.06 8.77
C VAL A 15 21.83 19.69 9.28
N SER A 16 22.39 20.62 8.52
CA SER A 16 23.47 21.48 8.97
C SER A 16 23.12 22.94 8.69
N GLN A 17 23.52 23.83 9.58
CA GLN A 17 23.35 25.26 9.41
C GLN A 17 24.70 25.88 9.00
N ASP A 18 24.67 26.68 7.95
CA ASP A 18 25.78 27.55 7.58
C ASP A 18 25.58 28.89 8.27
N ASP A 19 26.36 29.13 9.33
CA ASP A 19 26.23 30.33 10.16
C ASP A 19 26.72 31.60 9.43
N GLU A 20 27.56 31.46 8.39
CA GLU A 20 28.06 32.63 7.61
C GLU A 20 27.03 33.12 6.59
N GLN A 21 26.22 32.24 6.06
CA GLN A 21 25.22 32.58 5.04
C GLN A 21 23.78 32.51 5.54
N GLY A 22 23.55 32.05 6.76
CA GLY A 22 22.22 31.82 7.32
C GLY A 22 21.43 30.75 6.57
N ALA A 23 22.12 29.91 5.80
CA ALA A 23 21.51 28.86 5.02
C ALA A 23 21.35 27.58 5.83
N ILE A 24 20.25 26.89 5.62
CA ILE A 24 20.02 25.55 6.17
C ILE A 24 20.26 24.55 5.07
N ASN A 25 21.26 23.69 5.27
CA ASN A 25 21.60 22.65 4.32
C ASN A 25 20.97 21.32 4.76
N PHE A 26 20.33 20.63 3.83
CA PHE A 26 19.88 19.27 3.99
C PHE A 26 20.84 18.34 3.24
N SER A 27 21.33 17.31 3.91
CA SER A 27 22.21 16.33 3.29
C SER A 27 21.72 14.91 3.53
N THR A 28 22.04 14.03 2.60
CA THR A 28 21.80 12.59 2.73
C THR A 28 23.08 11.83 3.11
N ALA A 29 24.18 12.53 3.40
CA ALA A 29 25.50 11.94 3.52
C ALA A 29 25.66 10.95 4.68
N ASP A 30 24.86 11.10 5.75
CA ASP A 30 24.86 10.21 6.91
C ASP A 30 23.54 9.45 7.09
N VAL A 31 22.66 9.54 6.10
CA VAL A 31 21.38 8.86 6.09
C VAL A 31 21.54 7.59 5.30
N GLN A 32 21.22 6.47 5.90
CA GLN A 32 20.87 5.28 5.14
C GLN A 32 19.69 5.69 4.26
N ILE A 33 19.97 6.07 3.01
CA ILE A 33 18.93 6.32 2.02
C ILE A 33 18.11 5.06 2.02
N LEU A 34 16.83 5.17 2.40
CA LEU A 34 15.89 4.09 2.21
C LEU A 34 16.05 3.68 0.75
N GLN A 35 16.51 2.46 0.56
CA GLN A 35 16.70 1.92 -0.77
C GLN A 35 15.43 2.17 -1.55
N SER A 36 15.56 2.53 -2.82
CA SER A 36 14.41 2.75 -3.68
C SER A 36 13.45 1.58 -3.53
N GLY A 37 12.14 1.85 -3.43
CA GLY A 37 11.12 0.80 -3.40
C GLY A 37 11.30 -0.26 -4.50
N ASP A 38 12.03 0.07 -5.55
CA ASP A 38 12.43 -0.81 -6.66
C ASP A 38 13.23 -2.08 -6.20
N GLU A 39 13.75 -2.10 -4.98
CA GLU A 39 14.38 -3.30 -4.38
C GLU A 39 13.37 -4.27 -3.75
N PHE A 40 12.15 -3.81 -3.49
CA PHE A 40 11.12 -4.60 -2.80
C PHE A 40 10.11 -5.24 -3.75
N TYR A 41 10.15 -4.90 -5.04
CA TYR A 41 9.24 -5.44 -6.04
C TYR A 41 9.89 -5.45 -7.44
N ASN A 42 9.43 -6.35 -8.29
CA ASN A 42 9.74 -6.32 -9.72
C ASN A 42 8.66 -5.53 -10.50
N GLU A 43 8.92 -5.27 -11.79
CA GLU A 43 7.99 -4.52 -12.64
C GLU A 43 6.64 -5.23 -12.81
N ASP A 44 6.60 -6.56 -12.83
CA ASP A 44 5.36 -7.34 -12.97
C ASP A 44 4.50 -7.20 -11.71
N ASP A 45 5.09 -7.27 -10.53
CA ASP A 45 4.38 -7.08 -9.27
C ASP A 45 3.78 -5.67 -9.17
N LEU A 46 4.55 -4.62 -9.51
CA LEU A 46 4.05 -3.25 -9.54
C LEU A 46 2.94 -3.07 -10.59
N TYR A 47 3.10 -3.68 -11.75
CA TYR A 47 2.11 -3.66 -12.83
C TYR A 47 0.75 -4.17 -12.34
N TRP A 48 0.71 -5.33 -11.69
CA TRP A 48 -0.53 -5.93 -11.22
C TRP A 48 -1.08 -5.24 -9.96
N MET A 49 -0.22 -4.92 -8.99
CA MET A 49 -0.62 -4.27 -7.74
C MET A 49 -1.26 -2.91 -7.98
N SER A 50 -0.64 -2.05 -8.79
CA SER A 50 -1.16 -0.71 -9.06
C SER A 50 -2.52 -0.73 -9.75
N ARG A 51 -2.74 -1.67 -10.65
CA ARG A 51 -3.99 -1.84 -11.38
C ARG A 51 -5.11 -2.35 -10.49
N ILE A 52 -4.84 -3.38 -9.70
CA ILE A 52 -5.89 -3.91 -8.81
C ILE A 52 -6.29 -2.88 -7.74
N ILE A 53 -5.34 -2.15 -7.15
CA ILE A 53 -5.63 -1.04 -6.22
C ILE A 53 -6.53 0.01 -6.90
N THR A 54 -6.22 0.39 -8.14
CA THR A 54 -7.03 1.34 -8.91
C THR A 54 -8.47 0.90 -9.01
N TRP A 55 -8.72 -0.34 -9.40
CA TRP A 55 -10.06 -0.82 -9.70
C TRP A 55 -10.86 -1.26 -8.47
N GLU A 56 -10.19 -1.64 -7.38
CA GLU A 56 -10.85 -1.98 -6.11
C GLU A 56 -11.06 -0.76 -5.20
N SER A 57 -10.14 0.21 -5.23
CA SER A 57 -10.09 1.27 -4.23
C SER A 57 -9.65 2.65 -4.73
N GLY A 58 -9.60 2.88 -6.03
CA GLY A 58 -9.10 4.13 -6.61
C GLY A 58 -9.86 5.39 -6.21
N ASN A 59 -11.10 5.25 -5.71
CA ASN A 59 -11.91 6.33 -5.15
C ASN A 59 -11.81 6.44 -3.61
N GLN A 60 -11.01 5.59 -2.97
CA GLN A 60 -10.84 5.57 -1.53
C GLN A 60 -9.68 6.48 -1.07
N PRO A 61 -9.63 6.87 0.21
CA PRO A 61 -8.46 7.55 0.79
C PRO A 61 -7.17 6.77 0.55
N VAL A 62 -6.02 7.47 0.56
CA VAL A 62 -4.69 6.88 0.33
C VAL A 62 -4.44 5.69 1.25
N GLU A 63 -4.77 5.81 2.53
CA GLU A 63 -4.63 4.74 3.52
C GLU A 63 -5.48 3.51 3.17
N GLY A 64 -6.66 3.72 2.59
CA GLY A 64 -7.54 2.64 2.13
C GLY A 64 -6.99 1.93 0.89
N GLN A 65 -6.40 2.68 -0.03
CA GLN A 65 -5.72 2.13 -1.21
C GLN A 65 -4.49 1.31 -0.80
N ILE A 66 -3.66 1.83 0.12
CA ILE A 66 -2.53 1.07 0.69
C ILE A 66 -3.04 -0.18 1.41
N GLY A 67 -4.14 -0.08 2.16
CA GLY A 67 -4.75 -1.21 2.85
C GLY A 67 -5.16 -2.35 1.90
N VAL A 68 -5.68 -2.04 0.71
CA VAL A 68 -5.94 -3.07 -0.31
C VAL A 68 -4.64 -3.73 -0.76
N GLY A 69 -3.58 -2.95 -0.98
CA GLY A 69 -2.25 -3.47 -1.28
C GLY A 69 -1.71 -4.39 -0.18
N ASN A 70 -1.86 -3.98 1.09
CA ASN A 70 -1.44 -4.79 2.24
C ASN A 70 -2.18 -6.14 2.30
N VAL A 71 -3.50 -6.15 2.04
CA VAL A 71 -4.26 -7.42 1.98
C VAL A 71 -3.71 -8.35 0.92
N ILE A 72 -3.33 -7.85 -0.25
CA ILE A 72 -2.76 -8.67 -1.32
C ILE A 72 -1.39 -9.22 -0.92
N LEU A 73 -0.53 -8.40 -0.30
CA LEU A 73 0.77 -8.83 0.22
C LEU A 73 0.62 -9.87 1.33
N ASN A 74 -0.30 -9.68 2.27
CA ASN A 74 -0.58 -10.64 3.33
C ASN A 74 -1.06 -11.98 2.77
N ARG A 75 -1.92 -11.94 1.73
CA ARG A 75 -2.38 -13.15 1.04
C ARG A 75 -1.26 -13.87 0.32
N ALA A 76 -0.36 -13.16 -0.36
CA ALA A 76 0.80 -13.79 -1.03
C ALA A 76 1.76 -14.47 -0.04
N GLY A 77 1.75 -14.06 1.22
CA GLY A 77 2.48 -14.72 2.32
C GLY A 77 1.72 -15.84 3.04
N ASP A 78 0.46 -16.09 2.68
CA ASP A 78 -0.40 -17.06 3.36
C ASP A 78 -0.70 -18.28 2.43
N PRO A 79 -0.40 -19.51 2.86
CA PRO A 79 -0.52 -20.71 2.02
C PRO A 79 -1.94 -21.02 1.54
N ARG A 80 -2.96 -20.34 2.06
CA ARG A 80 -4.36 -20.47 1.62
C ARG A 80 -4.65 -19.76 0.31
N PHE A 81 -3.75 -18.86 -0.12
CA PHE A 81 -3.89 -18.03 -1.31
C PHE A 81 -2.77 -18.33 -2.33
N GLY A 82 -2.69 -17.54 -3.39
CA GLY A 82 -1.63 -17.68 -4.38
C GLY A 82 -0.25 -17.27 -3.86
N GLU A 83 0.81 -17.81 -4.44
CA GLU A 83 2.19 -17.55 -4.01
C GLU A 83 2.75 -16.21 -4.54
N THR A 84 2.17 -15.69 -5.62
CA THR A 84 2.58 -14.42 -6.23
C THR A 84 1.45 -13.39 -6.16
N ILE A 85 1.81 -12.11 -6.31
CA ILE A 85 0.81 -11.02 -6.42
C ILE A 85 -0.21 -11.33 -7.50
N LYS A 86 0.25 -11.78 -8.66
CA LYS A 86 -0.61 -12.14 -9.79
C LYS A 86 -1.54 -13.32 -9.46
N ASP A 87 -1.03 -14.36 -8.81
CA ASP A 87 -1.85 -15.52 -8.42
C ASP A 87 -2.95 -15.12 -7.44
N VAL A 88 -2.63 -14.27 -6.46
CA VAL A 88 -3.63 -13.73 -5.51
C VAL A 88 -4.71 -12.95 -6.25
N ILE A 89 -4.33 -12.07 -7.19
CA ILE A 89 -5.27 -11.22 -7.93
C ILE A 89 -6.19 -12.06 -8.83
N PHE A 90 -5.65 -13.07 -9.50
CA PHE A 90 -6.41 -13.90 -10.44
C PHE A 90 -7.04 -15.15 -9.82
N GLN A 91 -6.92 -15.32 -8.50
CA GLN A 91 -7.61 -16.40 -7.81
C GLN A 91 -9.13 -16.31 -8.03
N PRO A 92 -9.78 -17.38 -8.49
CA PRO A 92 -11.20 -17.35 -8.84
C PRO A 92 -12.09 -16.79 -7.72
N GLY A 93 -12.93 -15.80 -8.06
CA GLY A 93 -13.91 -15.22 -7.13
C GLY A 93 -13.38 -14.23 -6.11
N GLN A 94 -12.08 -13.86 -6.16
CA GLN A 94 -11.50 -12.93 -5.19
C GLN A 94 -11.67 -11.46 -5.62
N PHE A 95 -11.38 -11.15 -6.87
CA PHE A 95 -11.39 -9.77 -7.36
C PHE A 95 -12.24 -9.64 -8.63
N THR A 96 -13.28 -8.82 -8.56
CA THR A 96 -14.15 -8.54 -9.72
C THR A 96 -13.38 -7.95 -10.91
N PRO A 97 -12.46 -6.97 -10.73
CA PRO A 97 -11.69 -6.43 -11.84
C PRO A 97 -10.85 -7.46 -12.59
N ALA A 98 -10.34 -8.47 -11.91
CA ALA A 98 -9.59 -9.56 -12.54
C ALA A 98 -10.51 -10.42 -13.43
N SER A 99 -11.71 -10.75 -12.95
CA SER A 99 -12.67 -11.60 -13.68
C SER A 99 -13.34 -10.87 -14.86
N THR A 100 -13.50 -9.55 -14.78
CA THR A 100 -14.12 -8.74 -15.85
C THR A 100 -13.13 -8.20 -16.88
N GLY A 101 -11.84 -8.30 -16.60
CA GLY A 101 -10.78 -7.73 -17.44
C GLY A 101 -10.51 -6.23 -17.18
N ALA A 102 -11.21 -5.58 -16.24
CA ALA A 102 -10.96 -4.19 -15.90
C ALA A 102 -9.53 -3.96 -15.40
N VAL A 103 -8.93 -4.96 -14.75
CA VAL A 103 -7.55 -4.92 -14.24
C VAL A 103 -6.50 -4.63 -15.32
N TYR A 104 -6.80 -4.79 -16.60
CA TYR A 104 -5.90 -4.44 -17.71
C TYR A 104 -5.92 -2.94 -18.07
N GLY A 105 -6.84 -2.15 -17.49
CA GLY A 105 -6.89 -0.70 -17.68
C GLY A 105 -5.71 0.02 -17.03
N GLU A 106 -5.44 1.26 -17.48
CA GLU A 106 -4.35 2.07 -16.92
C GLU A 106 -4.60 2.43 -15.45
N PRO A 107 -3.59 2.31 -14.56
CA PRO A 107 -3.74 2.63 -13.16
C PRO A 107 -3.74 4.14 -12.93
N TYR A 108 -4.40 4.59 -11.88
CA TYR A 108 -4.26 5.96 -11.42
C TYR A 108 -2.87 6.20 -10.83
N ALA A 109 -2.30 7.39 -11.07
CA ALA A 109 -0.97 7.74 -10.55
C ALA A 109 -0.88 7.58 -9.02
N ILE A 110 -1.94 7.94 -8.29
CA ILE A 110 -1.99 7.76 -6.84
C ILE A 110 -1.97 6.28 -6.44
N SER A 111 -2.63 5.41 -7.19
CA SER A 111 -2.63 3.97 -6.90
C SER A 111 -1.27 3.32 -7.15
N VAL A 112 -0.49 3.85 -8.11
CA VAL A 112 0.91 3.44 -8.30
C VAL A 112 1.76 3.81 -7.08
N ILE A 113 1.57 5.02 -6.53
CA ILE A 113 2.25 5.46 -5.31
C ILE A 113 1.84 4.57 -4.12
N CYS A 114 0.54 4.29 -3.96
CA CYS A 114 0.03 3.41 -2.90
C CYS A 114 0.61 1.99 -2.99
N ALA A 115 0.74 1.45 -4.21
CA ALA A 115 1.37 0.15 -4.44
C ALA A 115 2.83 0.15 -3.97
N LYS A 116 3.61 1.17 -4.37
CA LYS A 116 5.01 1.33 -3.94
C LYS A 116 5.13 1.42 -2.41
N LEU A 117 4.31 2.24 -1.77
CA LEU A 117 4.30 2.37 -0.30
C LEU A 117 3.98 1.05 0.40
N ALA A 118 3.03 0.27 -0.13
CA ALA A 118 2.72 -1.05 0.42
C ALA A 118 3.92 -2.00 0.31
N PHE A 119 4.61 -2.05 -0.84
CA PHE A 119 5.83 -2.84 -1.02
C PHE A 119 6.97 -2.40 -0.11
N GLU A 120 7.10 -1.10 0.17
CA GLU A 120 8.07 -0.55 1.11
C GLU A 120 7.74 -0.87 2.59
N GLY A 121 6.63 -1.58 2.84
CA GLY A 121 6.23 -2.02 4.17
C GLY A 121 5.32 -1.05 4.91
N TYR A 122 4.81 0.01 4.24
CA TYR A 122 3.81 0.86 4.87
C TYR A 122 2.50 0.08 4.99
N ASN A 123 2.08 -0.18 6.23
CA ASN A 123 0.93 -1.03 6.53
C ASN A 123 -0.13 -0.26 7.32
N THR A 124 -1.34 -0.17 6.76
CA THR A 124 -2.48 0.55 7.34
C THR A 124 -3.53 -0.35 7.96
N VAL A 125 -3.44 -1.67 7.72
CA VAL A 125 -4.49 -2.64 8.08
C VAL A 125 -3.97 -3.88 8.84
N GLY A 126 -2.67 -3.88 9.22
CA GLY A 126 -2.07 -5.02 9.93
C GLY A 126 -2.13 -6.31 9.10
N ASP A 127 -2.55 -7.40 9.73
CA ASP A 127 -2.59 -8.74 9.12
C ASP A 127 -3.91 -9.04 8.39
N ALA A 128 -4.61 -7.99 7.91
CA ALA A 128 -5.87 -8.16 7.20
C ALA A 128 -5.72 -9.06 5.97
N LEU A 129 -6.60 -10.03 5.83
CA LEU A 129 -6.67 -10.93 4.69
C LEU A 129 -7.90 -10.69 3.81
N PHE A 130 -8.86 -9.91 4.32
CA PHE A 130 -10.10 -9.62 3.61
C PHE A 130 -10.47 -8.15 3.73
N PHE A 131 -11.16 -7.63 2.72
CA PHE A 131 -11.81 -6.32 2.79
C PHE A 131 -13.17 -6.38 2.09
N GLN A 132 -14.08 -5.51 2.49
CA GLN A 132 -15.43 -5.42 1.94
C GLN A 132 -15.99 -4.00 2.08
N VAL A 133 -16.71 -3.54 1.07
CA VAL A 133 -17.49 -2.31 1.12
C VAL A 133 -18.80 -2.56 1.86
N GLY A 134 -19.21 -1.61 2.73
CA GLY A 134 -20.48 -1.66 3.42
C GLY A 134 -20.48 -2.46 4.72
N ARG A 135 -21.68 -2.90 5.14
CA ARG A 135 -21.85 -3.63 6.40
C ARG A 135 -21.28 -5.05 6.30
N TYR A 136 -20.59 -5.45 7.36
CA TYR A 136 -20.23 -6.86 7.58
C TYR A 136 -21.50 -7.73 7.58
N TRP A 137 -21.59 -8.65 6.65
CA TRP A 137 -22.62 -9.69 6.63
C TRP A 137 -21.97 -10.99 7.14
N GLY A 138 -22.11 -11.23 8.43
CA GLY A 138 -21.54 -12.40 9.09
C GLY A 138 -22.20 -13.74 8.74
N SER A 139 -22.82 -13.91 7.56
CA SER A 139 -23.42 -15.17 7.17
C SER A 139 -22.60 -15.85 6.07
N GLY A 140 -21.79 -16.83 6.46
CA GLY A 140 -21.08 -17.72 5.54
C GLY A 140 -19.61 -17.45 5.33
N MET A 141 -19.04 -16.38 5.86
CA MET A 141 -17.61 -16.26 6.05
C MET A 141 -17.20 -16.98 7.34
N ILE A 142 -16.18 -17.82 7.24
CA ILE A 142 -15.39 -18.34 8.34
C ILE A 142 -15.19 -17.21 9.37
N GLU A 143 -15.20 -17.53 10.65
CA GLU A 143 -14.98 -16.58 11.76
C GLU A 143 -13.84 -15.61 11.43
N THR A 144 -14.19 -14.40 10.97
CA THR A 144 -13.24 -13.35 10.65
C THR A 144 -13.24 -12.29 11.74
N THR A 145 -12.07 -11.87 12.16
CA THR A 145 -11.91 -10.77 13.12
C THR A 145 -11.92 -9.45 12.36
N TRP A 146 -12.86 -8.57 12.69
CA TRP A 146 -12.86 -7.19 12.17
C TRP A 146 -11.71 -6.38 12.77
N LEU A 147 -10.89 -5.79 11.90
CA LEU A 147 -9.72 -5.01 12.29
C LEU A 147 -9.93 -3.50 12.22
N GLY A 148 -10.88 -3.04 11.40
CA GLY A 148 -11.16 -1.61 11.27
C GLY A 148 -11.82 -1.24 9.96
N LYS A 149 -12.11 0.06 9.83
CA LYS A 149 -12.69 0.65 8.61
C LYS A 149 -11.85 1.84 8.16
N ILE A 150 -11.52 1.88 6.84
CA ILE A 150 -10.87 3.03 6.19
C ILE A 150 -11.68 3.37 4.93
N GLY A 151 -12.13 4.62 4.83
CA GLY A 151 -13.07 5.01 3.78
C GLY A 151 -14.34 4.15 3.83
N ASP A 152 -14.69 3.50 2.71
CA ASP A 152 -15.84 2.60 2.63
C ASP A 152 -15.49 1.13 2.91
N HIS A 153 -14.21 0.78 2.99
CA HIS A 153 -13.73 -0.57 3.20
C HIS A 153 -13.62 -0.94 4.68
N ASN A 154 -14.21 -2.08 5.05
CA ASN A 154 -13.95 -2.77 6.30
C ASN A 154 -12.90 -3.85 6.05
N PHE A 155 -11.95 -3.98 6.96
CA PHE A 155 -10.83 -4.92 6.88
C PHE A 155 -10.96 -6.00 7.96
N PHE A 156 -10.57 -7.24 7.62
CA PHE A 156 -10.75 -8.42 8.46
C PHE A 156 -9.55 -9.37 8.33
N MET A 157 -9.33 -10.13 9.39
CA MET A 157 -8.36 -11.22 9.43
C MET A 157 -9.08 -12.56 9.49
#